data_39225123abc74e53880b17d951ca4ac4
#
_entry.id   39225123abc74e53880b17d951ca4ac4
#
_cell.length_a   1.000
_cell.length_b   1.000
_cell.length_c   1.000
_cell.angle_alpha   90.00
_cell.angle_beta   90.00
_cell.angle_gamma   90.00
#
_symmetry.space_group_name_H-M   'P 1'
#
loop_
_entity.id
_entity.type
_entity.pdbx_description
1 polymer ?
#
loop_
_entity_poly.entity_id
_entity_poly.type
_entity_poly.pdbx_seq_one_letter_code
_entity_poly.pdbx_strand_id
1 'polypeptide(L)'
;MRKSNYDKRPVLHVRTKGVSAWQGWEAIGAQLRKAIVGKPDAVVCVDCYHGVWESDVLSALTEQLNPSRVFCTAQATLPKEQVNAMLKDHLTDDRVFGIMAHYRIEQFFDMERLAVLRQEIALAHGVRLVFGVGAALLCEHPDVLVYADMARWEIQLRFRLSLIHI
;
A
#
# COMPACT_ATOMS: atom_id res chain seq x y z
N MET A 1 -23.06 -22.83 35.13
CA MET A 1 -22.04 -22.22 34.27
C MET A 1 -22.54 -20.85 33.82
N ARG A 2 -21.83 -19.75 34.12
CA ARG A 2 -22.21 -18.43 33.59
C ARG A 2 -21.92 -18.43 32.08
N LYS A 3 -22.93 -18.10 31.27
CA LYS A 3 -22.70 -17.84 29.83
C LYS A 3 -21.73 -16.67 29.67
N SER A 4 -20.68 -16.87 28.87
CA SER A 4 -19.80 -15.76 28.49
C SER A 4 -20.60 -14.71 27.72
N ASN A 5 -20.41 -13.43 28.03
CA ASN A 5 -20.96 -12.33 27.28
C ASN A 5 -20.00 -11.91 26.09
N TYR A 6 -18.93 -12.67 25.91
CA TYR A 6 -17.97 -12.44 24.81
C TYR A 6 -18.45 -13.09 23.52
N ASP A 7 -18.69 -12.27 22.51
CA ASP A 7 -18.96 -12.72 21.14
C ASP A 7 -17.64 -12.79 20.36
N LYS A 8 -17.29 -13.98 19.88
CA LYS A 8 -16.08 -14.21 19.06
C LYS A 8 -16.21 -13.64 17.63
N ARG A 9 -17.43 -13.36 17.18
CA ARG A 9 -17.74 -12.89 15.83
C ARG A 9 -18.81 -11.79 15.89
N PRO A 10 -18.52 -10.67 16.54
CA PRO A 10 -19.50 -9.61 16.69
C PRO A 10 -19.89 -9.02 15.34
N VAL A 11 -21.18 -8.86 15.11
CA VAL A 11 -21.70 -8.15 13.94
C VAL A 11 -22.04 -6.73 14.34
N LEU A 12 -21.31 -5.77 13.79
CA LEU A 12 -21.55 -4.36 14.02
C LEU A 12 -22.26 -3.76 12.79
N HIS A 13 -23.46 -3.23 13.02
CA HIS A 13 -24.18 -2.50 11.99
C HIS A 13 -23.73 -1.03 11.98
N VAL A 14 -22.94 -0.64 10.97
CA VAL A 14 -22.50 0.74 10.79
C VAL A 14 -23.63 1.52 10.13
N ARG A 15 -24.21 2.49 10.87
CA ARG A 15 -25.29 3.37 10.39
C ARG A 15 -24.73 4.76 10.10
N THR A 16 -23.89 4.89 9.08
CA THR A 16 -23.36 6.18 8.65
C THR A 16 -23.95 6.59 7.30
N LYS A 17 -24.33 7.87 7.19
CA LYS A 17 -24.75 8.44 5.90
C LYS A 17 -23.51 8.75 5.07
N GLY A 18 -23.53 8.38 3.78
CA GLY A 18 -22.47 8.72 2.83
C GLY A 18 -21.24 7.82 2.86
N VAL A 19 -21.24 6.72 3.62
CA VAL A 19 -20.19 5.69 3.59
C VAL A 19 -20.70 4.51 2.79
N SER A 20 -19.87 4.04 1.85
CA SER A 20 -20.14 2.86 1.03
C SER A 20 -18.97 1.89 1.14
N ALA A 21 -19.24 0.61 1.01
CA ALA A 21 -18.22 -0.44 0.96
C ALA A 21 -18.45 -1.29 -0.29
N TRP A 22 -17.36 -1.74 -0.89
CA TRP A 22 -17.38 -2.59 -2.08
C TRP A 22 -16.52 -3.82 -1.83
N GLN A 23 -16.91 -4.94 -2.40
CA GLN A 23 -16.21 -6.20 -2.27
C GLN A 23 -15.87 -6.77 -3.65
N GLY A 24 -14.65 -7.27 -3.78
CA GLY A 24 -14.12 -7.84 -5.02
C GLY A 24 -13.56 -6.80 -5.98
N TRP A 25 -12.61 -7.26 -6.80
CA TRP A 25 -11.83 -6.39 -7.68
C TRP A 25 -12.66 -5.67 -8.74
N GLU A 26 -13.71 -6.33 -9.24
CA GLU A 26 -14.62 -5.74 -10.22
C GLU A 26 -15.35 -4.52 -9.65
N ALA A 27 -15.95 -4.68 -8.44
CA ALA A 27 -16.67 -3.58 -7.79
C ALA A 27 -15.73 -2.44 -7.37
N ILE A 28 -14.55 -2.76 -6.85
CA ILE A 28 -13.52 -1.77 -6.50
C ILE A 28 -13.04 -1.04 -7.76
N GLY A 29 -12.71 -1.77 -8.82
CA GLY A 29 -12.29 -1.21 -10.09
C GLY A 29 -13.35 -0.30 -10.72
N ALA A 30 -14.63 -0.67 -10.64
CA ALA A 30 -15.72 0.17 -11.11
C ALA A 30 -15.78 1.51 -10.36
N GLN A 31 -15.54 1.53 -9.05
CA GLN A 31 -15.49 2.78 -8.29
C GLN A 31 -14.26 3.62 -8.64
N LEU A 32 -13.10 3.01 -8.81
CA LEU A 32 -11.90 3.72 -9.24
C LEU A 32 -12.10 4.35 -10.64
N ARG A 33 -12.62 3.59 -11.60
CA ARG A 33 -12.96 4.12 -12.93
C ARG A 33 -13.94 5.29 -12.85
N LYS A 34 -14.96 5.18 -12.01
CA LYS A 34 -15.93 6.27 -11.77
C LYS A 34 -15.24 7.53 -11.22
N ALA A 35 -14.28 7.37 -10.32
CA ALA A 35 -13.57 8.50 -9.71
C ALA A 35 -12.68 9.27 -10.68
N ILE A 36 -12.25 8.62 -11.78
CA ILE A 36 -11.38 9.23 -12.81
C ILE A 36 -12.12 9.55 -14.10
N VAL A 37 -13.44 9.40 -14.15
CA VAL A 37 -14.25 9.75 -15.33
C VAL A 37 -14.02 11.22 -15.70
N GLY A 38 -13.74 11.47 -16.97
CA GLY A 38 -13.47 12.82 -17.49
C GLY A 38 -12.06 13.35 -17.24
N LYS A 39 -11.18 12.53 -16.67
CA LYS A 39 -9.77 12.87 -16.43
C LYS A 39 -8.87 11.99 -17.31
N PRO A 40 -8.50 12.45 -18.52
CA PRO A 40 -7.73 11.63 -19.45
C PRO A 40 -6.31 11.30 -18.92
N ASP A 41 -5.75 12.19 -18.13
CA ASP A 41 -4.41 12.06 -17.55
C ASP A 41 -4.47 11.83 -16.01
N ALA A 42 -5.40 10.99 -15.56
CA ALA A 42 -5.58 10.73 -14.15
C ALA A 42 -4.39 10.00 -13.50
N VAL A 43 -4.08 10.36 -12.26
CA VAL A 43 -3.13 9.66 -11.40
C VAL A 43 -3.89 8.91 -10.31
N VAL A 44 -3.80 7.57 -10.35
CA VAL A 44 -4.29 6.70 -9.29
C VAL A 44 -3.09 6.24 -8.48
N CYS A 45 -3.02 6.68 -7.22
CA CYS A 45 -1.97 6.31 -6.28
C CYS A 45 -2.47 5.23 -5.34
N VAL A 46 -1.75 4.13 -5.25
CA VAL A 46 -2.06 3.01 -4.35
C VAL A 46 -0.89 2.81 -3.41
N ASP A 47 -1.02 3.36 -2.22
CA ASP A 47 -0.02 3.24 -1.17
C ASP A 47 -0.27 1.94 -0.39
N CYS A 48 0.69 1.05 -0.39
CA CYS A 48 0.56 -0.28 0.19
C CYS A 48 1.14 -0.32 1.60
N TYR A 49 0.39 -0.91 2.53
CA TYR A 49 0.97 -1.31 3.80
C TYR A 49 1.99 -2.43 3.58
N HIS A 50 3.07 -2.40 4.34
CA HIS A 50 4.13 -3.41 4.25
C HIS A 50 3.59 -4.83 4.52
N GLY A 51 3.81 -5.74 3.56
CA GLY A 51 3.32 -7.12 3.61
C GLY A 51 2.00 -7.38 2.88
N VAL A 52 1.44 -6.37 2.21
CA VAL A 52 0.39 -6.59 1.19
C VAL A 52 0.98 -7.44 0.06
N TRP A 53 0.19 -8.33 -0.49
CA TRP A 53 0.59 -9.08 -1.70
C TRP A 53 0.50 -8.17 -2.92
N GLU A 54 1.57 -7.43 -3.10
CA GLU A 54 1.64 -6.38 -4.13
C GLU A 54 1.39 -6.92 -5.54
N SER A 55 1.87 -8.12 -5.86
CA SER A 55 1.64 -8.76 -7.16
C SER A 55 0.16 -8.93 -7.47
N ASP A 56 -0.62 -9.40 -6.50
CA ASP A 56 -2.03 -9.70 -6.69
C ASP A 56 -2.84 -8.41 -6.83
N VAL A 57 -2.55 -7.42 -5.97
CA VAL A 57 -3.21 -6.11 -6.00
C VAL A 57 -2.87 -5.37 -7.31
N LEU A 58 -1.59 -5.37 -7.70
CA LEU A 58 -1.13 -4.71 -8.92
C LEU A 58 -1.75 -5.34 -10.17
N SER A 59 -1.75 -6.68 -10.24
CA SER A 59 -2.36 -7.41 -11.35
C SER A 59 -3.84 -7.09 -11.50
N ALA A 60 -4.60 -7.17 -10.39
CA ALA A 60 -6.02 -6.88 -10.40
C ALA A 60 -6.32 -5.42 -10.79
N LEU A 61 -5.57 -4.44 -10.25
CA LEU A 61 -5.78 -3.04 -10.58
C LEU A 61 -5.38 -2.71 -12.02
N THR A 62 -4.33 -3.35 -12.53
CA THR A 62 -3.92 -3.20 -13.94
C THR A 62 -5.01 -3.70 -14.87
N GLU A 63 -5.60 -4.86 -14.59
CA GLU A 63 -6.72 -5.41 -15.34
C GLU A 63 -7.94 -4.47 -15.30
N GLN A 64 -8.28 -3.94 -14.13
CA GLN A 64 -9.46 -3.10 -13.95
C GLN A 64 -9.32 -1.69 -14.51
N LEU A 65 -8.15 -1.08 -14.44
CA LEU A 65 -7.92 0.32 -14.81
C LEU A 65 -7.32 0.48 -16.21
N ASN A 66 -6.68 -0.57 -16.73
CA ASN A 66 -5.91 -0.55 -17.98
C ASN A 66 -5.03 0.73 -18.09
N PRO A 67 -4.12 0.96 -17.11
CA PRO A 67 -3.33 2.18 -17.06
C PRO A 67 -2.39 2.25 -18.26
N SER A 68 -2.15 3.46 -18.78
CA SER A 68 -1.16 3.70 -19.83
C SER A 68 0.26 3.44 -19.34
N ARG A 69 0.52 3.68 -18.06
CA ARG A 69 1.82 3.45 -17.43
C ARG A 69 1.66 3.12 -15.94
N VAL A 70 2.53 2.22 -15.47
CA VAL A 70 2.64 1.84 -14.05
C VAL A 70 4.00 2.29 -13.53
N PHE A 71 4.01 2.94 -12.37
CA PHE A 71 5.19 3.38 -11.65
C PHE A 71 5.24 2.69 -10.30
N CYS A 72 6.28 1.92 -10.04
CA CYS A 72 6.43 1.19 -8.77
C CYS A 72 7.50 1.86 -7.89
N THR A 73 7.19 2.05 -6.61
CA THR A 73 8.13 2.60 -5.62
C THR A 73 9.38 1.75 -5.46
N ALA A 74 9.29 0.45 -5.73
CA ALA A 74 10.44 -0.46 -5.71
C ALA A 74 11.61 -0.01 -6.60
N GLN A 75 11.35 0.81 -7.63
CA GLN A 75 12.39 1.36 -8.52
C GLN A 75 13.28 2.40 -7.82
N ALA A 76 12.81 2.99 -6.73
CA ALA A 76 13.53 3.99 -5.96
C ALA A 76 13.89 3.53 -4.54
N THR A 77 13.56 2.30 -4.16
CA THR A 77 13.93 1.75 -2.85
C THR A 77 15.46 1.60 -2.74
N LEU A 78 16.00 1.87 -1.57
CA LEU A 78 17.42 1.63 -1.28
C LEU A 78 17.77 0.14 -1.45
N PRO A 79 19.00 -0.19 -1.86
CA PRO A 79 19.50 -1.57 -1.89
C PRO A 79 19.33 -2.26 -0.53
N LYS A 80 19.01 -3.55 -0.58
CA LYS A 80 18.78 -4.37 0.62
C LYS A 80 19.92 -4.27 1.65
N GLU A 81 21.16 -4.21 1.16
CA GLU A 81 22.37 -4.12 1.99
C GLU A 81 22.38 -2.81 2.80
N GLN A 82 21.94 -1.70 2.19
CA GLN A 82 21.85 -0.41 2.87
C GLN A 82 20.74 -0.40 3.90
N VAL A 83 19.55 -0.93 3.56
CA VAL A 83 18.43 -1.08 4.49
C VAL A 83 18.85 -1.96 5.69
N ASN A 84 19.51 -3.09 5.43
CA ASN A 84 20.00 -3.97 6.50
C ASN A 84 21.03 -3.26 7.40
N ALA A 85 21.91 -2.46 6.82
CA ALA A 85 22.89 -1.68 7.60
C ALA A 85 22.19 -0.63 8.49
N MET A 86 21.15 0.04 8.00
CA MET A 86 20.34 0.98 8.77
C MET A 86 19.64 0.30 9.95
N LEU A 87 19.12 -0.90 9.73
CA LEU A 87 18.31 -1.62 10.72
C LEU A 87 19.14 -2.46 11.70
N LYS A 88 20.43 -2.67 11.45
CA LYS A 88 21.30 -3.59 12.20
C LYS A 88 21.23 -3.39 13.71
N ASP A 89 21.28 -2.14 14.18
CA ASP A 89 21.30 -1.81 15.60
C ASP A 89 19.89 -1.83 16.24
N HIS A 90 18.85 -2.00 15.41
CA HIS A 90 17.46 -2.07 15.83
C HIS A 90 16.91 -3.50 15.84
N LEU A 91 17.55 -4.40 15.11
CA LEU A 91 17.22 -5.82 15.08
C LEU A 91 18.04 -6.54 16.15
N THR A 92 17.36 -7.31 16.99
CA THR A 92 18.01 -8.13 18.02
C THR A 92 17.87 -9.61 17.66
N ASP A 93 18.49 -10.47 18.43
CA ASP A 93 18.31 -11.93 18.36
C ASP A 93 16.97 -12.40 18.93
N ASP A 94 16.23 -11.51 19.61
CA ASP A 94 14.87 -11.78 20.06
C ASP A 94 13.87 -11.70 18.90
N ARG A 95 13.08 -12.76 18.73
CA ARG A 95 12.09 -12.83 17.63
C ARG A 95 10.91 -11.87 17.77
N VAL A 96 10.70 -11.31 18.94
CA VAL A 96 9.50 -10.52 19.28
C VAL A 96 9.86 -9.06 19.54
N PHE A 97 11.01 -8.82 20.16
CA PHE A 97 11.41 -7.50 20.62
C PHE A 97 12.68 -7.03 19.91
N GLY A 98 12.58 -5.86 19.31
CA GLY A 98 13.69 -5.08 18.79
C GLY A 98 13.81 -3.75 19.51
N ILE A 99 14.76 -2.94 19.08
CA ILE A 99 14.95 -1.58 19.54
C ILE A 99 14.19 -0.65 18.62
N MET A 100 13.30 0.19 19.18
CA MET A 100 12.49 1.11 18.38
C MET A 100 13.37 2.04 17.55
N ALA A 101 13.15 2.01 16.25
CA ALA A 101 13.76 2.95 15.31
C ALA A 101 12.86 4.16 15.09
N HIS A 102 13.47 5.32 14.85
CA HIS A 102 12.76 6.57 14.55
C HIS A 102 12.88 6.96 13.07
N TYR A 103 13.09 5.97 12.21
CA TYR A 103 13.16 6.20 10.76
C TYR A 103 11.81 6.62 10.20
N ARG A 104 11.87 7.56 9.26
CA ARG A 104 10.71 7.93 8.42
C ARG A 104 10.77 7.11 7.14
N ILE A 105 9.61 6.93 6.52
CA ILE A 105 9.48 6.14 5.28
C ILE A 105 10.42 6.63 4.17
N GLU A 106 10.62 7.93 4.05
CA GLU A 106 11.47 8.55 3.04
C GLU A 106 12.94 8.07 3.10
N GLN A 107 13.41 7.72 4.31
CA GLN A 107 14.79 7.30 4.53
C GLN A 107 15.11 5.91 3.94
N PHE A 108 14.09 5.15 3.52
CA PHE A 108 14.24 3.87 2.84
C PHE A 108 14.31 4.00 1.32
N PHE A 109 14.34 5.22 0.80
CA PHE A 109 14.37 5.51 -0.63
C PHE A 109 15.60 6.31 -1.05
N ASP A 110 16.02 6.07 -2.27
CA ASP A 110 16.99 6.90 -2.99
C ASP A 110 16.27 8.17 -3.46
N MET A 111 16.66 9.32 -2.92
CA MET A 111 15.99 10.59 -3.16
C MET A 111 16.16 11.08 -4.61
N GLU A 112 17.29 10.74 -5.26
CA GLU A 112 17.52 11.10 -6.67
C GLU A 112 16.58 10.29 -7.57
N ARG A 113 16.47 8.98 -7.33
CA ARG A 113 15.54 8.11 -8.06
C ARG A 113 14.08 8.50 -7.83
N LEU A 114 13.72 8.87 -6.60
CA LEU A 114 12.37 9.41 -6.31
C LEU A 114 12.09 10.67 -7.14
N ALA A 115 13.07 11.59 -7.22
CA ALA A 115 12.91 12.81 -8.00
C ALA A 115 12.72 12.51 -9.50
N VAL A 116 13.48 11.56 -10.04
CA VAL A 116 13.33 11.11 -11.44
C VAL A 116 11.95 10.52 -11.68
N LEU A 117 11.49 9.60 -10.81
CA LEU A 117 10.17 9.00 -10.94
C LEU A 117 9.04 10.04 -10.86
N ARG A 118 9.14 11.03 -9.96
CA ARG A 118 8.17 12.13 -9.87
C ARG A 118 8.09 12.91 -11.21
N GLN A 119 9.23 13.20 -11.82
CA GLN A 119 9.26 13.87 -13.13
C GLN A 119 8.64 12.99 -14.22
N GLU A 120 8.97 11.70 -14.25
CA GLU A 120 8.37 10.78 -15.21
C GLU A 120 6.86 10.66 -15.06
N ILE A 121 6.35 10.62 -13.82
CA ILE A 121 4.91 10.61 -13.53
C ILE A 121 4.26 11.90 -14.04
N ALA A 122 4.90 13.05 -13.81
CA ALA A 122 4.37 14.35 -14.23
C ALA A 122 4.31 14.51 -15.76
N LEU A 123 5.27 13.93 -16.48
CA LEU A 123 5.36 14.00 -17.94
C LEU A 123 4.56 12.92 -18.67
N ALA A 124 4.14 11.88 -17.99
CA ALA A 124 3.40 10.79 -18.59
C ALA A 124 1.94 11.19 -18.87
N HIS A 125 1.38 10.68 -19.97
CA HIS A 125 0.00 10.89 -20.37
C HIS A 125 -0.84 9.63 -20.20
N GLY A 126 -2.15 9.81 -20.15
CA GLY A 126 -3.12 8.76 -19.91
C GLY A 126 -3.27 8.41 -18.42
N VAL A 127 -4.04 7.39 -18.12
CA VAL A 127 -4.22 6.92 -16.74
C VAL A 127 -2.92 6.33 -16.23
N ARG A 128 -2.38 6.91 -15.16
CA ARG A 128 -1.13 6.48 -14.50
C ARG A 128 -1.44 5.79 -13.19
N LEU A 129 -0.89 4.60 -13.00
CA LEU A 129 -0.97 3.87 -11.73
C LEU A 129 0.37 4.00 -11.00
N VAL A 130 0.37 4.67 -9.85
CA VAL A 130 1.52 4.76 -8.93
C VAL A 130 1.28 3.79 -7.79
N PHE A 131 2.21 2.87 -7.56
CA PHE A 131 1.95 1.68 -6.75
C PHE A 131 3.13 1.31 -5.86
N GLY A 132 2.82 0.81 -4.67
CA GLY A 132 3.77 0.18 -3.75
C GLY A 132 3.81 0.85 -2.38
N VAL A 133 4.68 0.36 -1.50
CA VAL A 133 4.89 0.96 -0.18
C VAL A 133 5.50 2.35 -0.35
N GLY A 134 4.89 3.37 0.25
CA GLY A 134 5.31 4.76 0.12
C GLY A 134 4.96 5.39 -1.24
N ALA A 135 3.98 4.87 -1.98
CA ALA A 135 3.57 5.43 -3.26
C ALA A 135 3.13 6.89 -3.18
N ALA A 136 2.57 7.30 -2.04
CA ALA A 136 2.21 8.70 -1.79
C ALA A 136 3.42 9.66 -1.82
N LEU A 137 4.64 9.16 -1.62
CA LEU A 137 5.86 9.98 -1.79
C LEU A 137 6.11 10.38 -3.24
N LEU A 138 5.59 9.63 -4.20
CA LEU A 138 5.78 9.89 -5.63
C LEU A 138 4.79 10.91 -6.20
N CYS A 139 3.63 11.09 -5.56
CA CYS A 139 2.59 12.01 -6.03
C CYS A 139 1.89 12.71 -4.85
N GLU A 140 2.13 14.02 -4.71
CA GLU A 140 1.54 14.82 -3.62
C GLU A 140 0.02 15.01 -3.78
N HIS A 141 -0.45 15.10 -5.02
CA HIS A 141 -1.85 15.38 -5.34
C HIS A 141 -2.38 14.40 -6.38
N PRO A 142 -2.56 13.10 -6.04
CA PRO A 142 -3.17 12.15 -6.97
C PRO A 142 -4.67 12.45 -7.14
N ASP A 143 -5.23 12.09 -8.29
CA ASP A 143 -6.68 12.19 -8.52
C ASP A 143 -7.47 11.22 -7.64
N VAL A 144 -6.86 10.08 -7.34
CA VAL A 144 -7.38 9.07 -6.42
C VAL A 144 -6.24 8.52 -5.57
N LEU A 145 -6.41 8.57 -4.26
CA LEU A 145 -5.53 7.90 -3.31
C LEU A 145 -6.23 6.67 -2.72
N VAL A 146 -5.59 5.53 -2.87
CA VAL A 146 -6.00 4.26 -2.28
C VAL A 146 -4.96 3.84 -1.26
N TYR A 147 -5.38 3.48 -0.06
CA TYR A 147 -4.52 2.84 0.91
C TYR A 147 -4.84 1.35 0.97
N ALA A 148 -3.89 0.52 0.55
CA ALA A 148 -4.01 -0.93 0.58
C ALA A 148 -3.49 -1.44 1.92
N ASP A 149 -4.40 -1.69 2.84
CA ASP A 149 -4.12 -2.13 4.20
C ASP A 149 -4.50 -3.60 4.43
N MET A 150 -4.14 -4.10 5.58
CA MET A 150 -4.48 -5.45 6.04
C MET A 150 -5.03 -5.43 7.46
N ALA A 151 -5.96 -6.33 7.74
CA ALA A 151 -6.39 -6.56 9.11
C ALA A 151 -5.20 -7.05 9.98
N ARG A 152 -5.11 -6.56 11.23
CA ARG A 152 -4.03 -6.93 12.16
C ARG A 152 -3.86 -8.46 12.31
N TRP A 153 -4.97 -9.20 12.28
CA TRP A 153 -4.91 -10.65 12.32
C TRP A 153 -4.21 -11.26 11.12
N GLU A 154 -4.45 -10.73 9.94
CA GLU A 154 -3.78 -11.17 8.71
C GLU A 154 -2.28 -10.87 8.75
N ILE A 155 -1.90 -9.69 9.25
CA ILE A 155 -0.50 -9.33 9.49
C ILE A 155 0.17 -10.39 10.38
N GLN A 156 -0.46 -10.75 11.50
CA GLN A 156 0.08 -11.77 12.42
C GLN A 156 0.21 -13.15 11.77
N LEU A 157 -0.77 -13.53 10.93
CA LEU A 157 -0.70 -14.80 10.18
C LEU A 157 0.48 -14.81 9.21
N ARG A 158 0.70 -13.72 8.47
CA ARG A 158 1.81 -13.58 7.53
C ARG A 158 3.16 -13.60 8.23
N PHE A 159 3.29 -12.98 9.38
CA PHE A 159 4.49 -13.10 10.21
C PHE A 159 4.79 -14.55 10.60
N ARG A 160 3.76 -15.29 11.03
CA ARG A 160 3.93 -16.71 11.41
C ARG A 160 4.37 -17.58 10.24
N LEU A 161 3.94 -17.24 9.04
CA LEU A 161 4.31 -17.94 7.80
C LEU A 161 5.63 -17.44 7.20
N SER A 162 6.32 -16.51 7.89
CA SER A 162 7.55 -15.86 7.39
C SER A 162 7.37 -15.19 6.01
N LEU A 163 6.15 -14.75 5.70
CA LEU A 163 5.85 -14.05 4.45
C LEU A 163 6.13 -12.55 4.54
N ILE A 164 6.24 -12.03 5.77
CA ILE A 164 6.70 -10.69 6.05
C ILE A 164 8.02 -10.83 6.79
N HIS A 165 9.10 -10.46 6.15
CA HIS A 165 10.41 -10.34 6.78
C HIS A 165 10.65 -8.87 7.07
N ILE A 166 10.71 -8.55 8.34
CA ILE A 166 11.22 -7.25 8.81
C ILE A 166 12.71 -7.37 8.93
#